data_7e197a5e68a4ff9f2bd34d4fa839ed59
#
_entry.id   7e197a5e68a4ff9f2bd34d4fa839ed59
#
_cell.length_a   1.000
_cell.length_b   1.000
_cell.length_c   1.000
_cell.angle_alpha   90.00
_cell.angle_beta   90.00
_cell.angle_gamma   90.00
#
_symmetry.space_group_name_H-M   'P 1'
#
loop_
_entity.id
_entity.type
_entity.pdbx_description
1 polymer ?
#
loop_
_entity_poly.entity_id
_entity_poly.type
_entity_poly.pdbx_seq_one_letter_code
_entity_poly.pdbx_strand_id
1 'polypeptide(L)'
;MHRPLLPCYLVLLTSLVSAGEAIVIRASMAVTPIIESAKPLIVSKYPDASFKITPCGTKASIEAVAGGTAQLGATARKLKDDEKAAAPDLILTEIAKDGVALVVNSANPVTNLSTKQVVDILTGAVTNWKELGGPNGTIAPVGRTESNAVVEFLNGVIGVEHQVAGEGKDQGMLYKAKGAVAFGSLKVPVTGKNLDALAMVIKDPNGFTFLPLSVAREAKAKGSTFSILNFNGVEATDANVLSKNYLLSRSLYLLTKGEPQGVIKDLVTAILSPEGQKVVAERGCIPLR
;
A
#
# COMPACT_ATOMS: atom_id res chain seq x y z
N MET A 1 -53.56 33.41 20.47
CA MET A 1 -53.19 31.96 20.48
C MET A 1 -51.73 31.85 20.09
N HIS A 2 -50.84 31.72 21.08
CA HIS A 2 -49.39 31.57 20.88
C HIS A 2 -49.07 30.08 20.96
N ARG A 3 -48.54 29.51 19.88
CA ARG A 3 -47.97 28.17 19.88
C ARG A 3 -46.50 28.23 20.35
N PRO A 4 -46.09 27.47 21.34
CA PRO A 4 -44.67 27.38 21.70
C PRO A 4 -43.89 26.55 20.67
N LEU A 5 -42.77 27.10 20.20
CA LEU A 5 -41.74 26.39 19.41
C LEU A 5 -40.99 25.43 20.37
N LEU A 6 -41.09 24.13 20.12
CA LEU A 6 -40.24 23.15 20.79
C LEU A 6 -38.80 23.24 20.21
N PRO A 7 -37.78 23.30 21.08
CA PRO A 7 -36.40 23.21 20.61
C PRO A 7 -36.09 21.79 20.15
N CYS A 8 -35.62 21.67 18.91
CA CYS A 8 -35.10 20.44 18.34
C CYS A 8 -33.72 20.16 18.98
N TYR A 9 -33.67 19.29 19.97
CA TYR A 9 -32.39 18.79 20.51
C TYR A 9 -31.77 17.83 19.48
N LEU A 10 -30.72 18.30 18.81
CA LEU A 10 -29.83 17.47 18.02
C LEU A 10 -29.03 16.56 18.97
N VAL A 11 -29.50 15.34 19.16
CA VAL A 11 -28.76 14.33 19.92
C VAL A 11 -27.58 13.89 19.07
N LEU A 12 -26.39 14.44 19.33
CA LEU A 12 -25.14 13.86 18.86
C LEU A 12 -24.98 12.47 19.52
N LEU A 13 -25.30 11.43 18.80
CA LEU A 13 -24.93 10.06 19.15
C LEU A 13 -23.42 9.91 18.98
N THR A 14 -22.67 10.27 20.01
CA THR A 14 -21.28 9.83 20.17
C THR A 14 -21.34 8.34 20.49
N SER A 15 -20.98 7.49 19.54
CA SER A 15 -20.77 6.07 19.79
C SER A 15 -19.56 5.90 20.73
N LEU A 16 -19.83 5.93 22.03
CA LEU A 16 -18.92 5.45 23.06
C LEU A 16 -18.74 3.95 22.79
N VAL A 17 -17.55 3.52 22.38
CA VAL A 17 -17.20 2.09 22.34
C VAL A 17 -17.40 1.57 23.76
N SER A 18 -18.36 0.66 23.92
CA SER A 18 -18.65 0.01 25.20
C SER A 18 -17.43 -0.80 25.65
N ALA A 19 -17.11 -0.78 26.93
CA ALA A 19 -16.05 -1.59 27.51
C ALA A 19 -16.30 -3.07 27.18
N GLY A 20 -15.42 -3.69 26.34
CA GLY A 20 -15.50 -5.08 25.93
C GLY A 20 -15.70 -5.31 24.42
N GLU A 21 -16.02 -4.30 23.62
CA GLU A 21 -16.17 -4.48 22.17
C GLU A 21 -14.82 -4.27 21.45
N ALA A 22 -14.45 -5.24 20.56
CA ALA A 22 -13.20 -5.17 19.85
C ALA A 22 -13.21 -4.02 18.83
N ILE A 23 -12.17 -3.20 18.82
CA ILE A 23 -11.95 -2.16 17.81
C ILE A 23 -11.60 -2.86 16.48
N VAL A 24 -12.49 -2.76 15.50
CA VAL A 24 -12.30 -3.34 14.17
C VAL A 24 -11.47 -2.39 13.32
N ILE A 25 -10.35 -2.90 12.82
CA ILE A 25 -9.42 -2.16 11.96
C ILE A 25 -9.31 -2.89 10.61
N ARG A 26 -9.54 -2.16 9.51
CA ARG A 26 -9.34 -2.64 8.14
C ARG A 26 -8.15 -1.91 7.55
N ALA A 27 -7.02 -2.60 7.43
CA ALA A 27 -5.76 -1.95 7.11
C ALA A 27 -5.13 -2.44 5.81
N SER A 28 -4.63 -1.52 4.99
CA SER A 28 -3.73 -1.84 3.89
C SER A 28 -2.55 -2.66 4.39
N MET A 29 -2.14 -3.68 3.65
CA MET A 29 -1.01 -4.55 3.98
C MET A 29 0.29 -3.79 4.25
N ALA A 30 0.48 -2.60 3.67
CA ALA A 30 1.64 -1.75 3.93
C ALA A 30 1.58 -1.07 5.32
N VAL A 31 0.38 -0.83 5.85
CA VAL A 31 0.17 -0.09 7.12
C VAL A 31 -0.06 -1.04 8.29
N THR A 32 -0.59 -2.24 8.04
CA THR A 32 -0.87 -3.24 9.08
C THR A 32 0.31 -3.45 10.04
N PRO A 33 1.58 -3.65 9.59
CA PRO A 33 2.71 -3.85 10.49
C PRO A 33 2.99 -2.64 11.41
N ILE A 34 2.74 -1.42 10.92
CA ILE A 34 2.90 -0.20 11.72
C ILE A 34 1.90 -0.19 12.87
N ILE A 35 0.60 -0.43 12.56
CA ILE A 35 -0.46 -0.44 13.57
C ILE A 35 -0.19 -1.52 14.62
N GLU A 36 0.16 -2.76 14.18
CA GLU A 36 0.46 -3.87 15.09
C GLU A 36 1.61 -3.53 16.05
N SER A 37 2.66 -2.89 15.54
CA SER A 37 3.83 -2.51 16.34
C SER A 37 3.61 -1.27 17.21
N ALA A 38 2.63 -0.44 16.90
CA ALA A 38 2.29 0.74 17.68
C ALA A 38 1.30 0.45 18.83
N LYS A 39 0.57 -0.68 18.80
CA LYS A 39 -0.37 -1.04 19.90
C LYS A 39 0.27 -0.99 21.29
N PRO A 40 1.48 -1.51 21.53
CA PRO A 40 2.11 -1.42 22.85
C PRO A 40 2.27 0.01 23.38
N LEU A 41 2.33 1.02 22.53
CA LEU A 41 2.46 2.42 22.93
C LEU A 41 1.24 2.97 23.69
N ILE A 42 0.09 2.30 23.56
CA ILE A 42 -1.17 2.75 24.21
C ILE A 42 -1.71 1.71 25.21
N VAL A 43 -1.11 0.53 25.32
CA VAL A 43 -1.64 -0.57 26.14
C VAL A 43 -1.74 -0.21 27.62
N SER A 44 -0.80 0.58 28.16
CA SER A 44 -0.83 1.01 29.55
C SER A 44 -2.05 1.88 29.89
N LYS A 45 -2.52 2.68 28.92
CA LYS A 45 -3.71 3.52 29.05
C LYS A 45 -5.01 2.75 28.79
N TYR A 46 -4.93 1.69 27.99
CA TYR A 46 -6.09 0.91 27.55
C TYR A 46 -5.82 -0.61 27.68
N PRO A 47 -5.65 -1.12 28.92
CA PRO A 47 -5.27 -2.53 29.12
C PRO A 47 -6.33 -3.52 28.62
N ASP A 48 -7.61 -3.11 28.61
CA ASP A 48 -8.74 -3.95 28.16
C ASP A 48 -9.10 -3.74 26.68
N ALA A 49 -8.36 -2.86 25.96
CA ALA A 49 -8.66 -2.63 24.55
C ALA A 49 -8.31 -3.84 23.69
N SER A 50 -9.29 -4.36 22.99
CA SER A 50 -9.13 -5.44 22.01
C SER A 50 -9.13 -4.87 20.59
N PHE A 51 -8.17 -5.35 19.76
CA PHE A 51 -8.03 -4.89 18.38
C PHE A 51 -8.17 -6.07 17.41
N LYS A 52 -9.17 -6.01 16.54
CA LYS A 52 -9.35 -6.96 15.43
C LYS A 52 -8.82 -6.33 14.15
N ILE A 53 -7.56 -6.57 13.84
CA ILE A 53 -6.92 -6.03 12.64
C ILE A 53 -7.03 -7.04 11.50
N THR A 54 -7.61 -6.61 10.38
CA THR A 54 -7.76 -7.45 9.19
C THR A 54 -7.07 -6.75 8.01
N PRO A 55 -5.97 -7.31 7.49
CA PRO A 55 -5.33 -6.81 6.29
C PRO A 55 -6.27 -6.87 5.08
N CYS A 56 -6.27 -5.81 4.27
CA CYS A 56 -7.09 -5.72 3.06
C CYS A 56 -6.49 -4.75 2.04
N GLY A 57 -7.14 -4.59 0.88
CA GLY A 57 -6.80 -3.52 -0.07
C GLY A 57 -7.33 -2.15 0.40
N THR A 58 -6.75 -1.06 -0.15
CA THR A 58 -7.15 0.31 0.17
C THR A 58 -8.66 0.55 -0.03
N LYS A 59 -9.23 0.09 -1.15
CA LYS A 59 -10.67 0.25 -1.43
C LYS A 59 -11.54 -0.39 -0.34
N ALA A 60 -11.26 -1.64 0.02
CA ALA A 60 -11.99 -2.35 1.07
C ALA A 60 -11.86 -1.70 2.46
N SER A 61 -10.72 -1.08 2.75
CA SER A 61 -10.52 -0.28 3.97
C SER A 61 -11.43 0.96 3.98
N ILE A 62 -11.50 1.69 2.86
CA ILE A 62 -12.33 2.88 2.70
C ILE A 62 -13.83 2.52 2.84
N GLU A 63 -14.28 1.48 2.12
CA GLU A 63 -15.66 1.01 2.17
C GLU A 63 -16.07 0.59 3.60
N ALA A 64 -15.20 -0.09 4.33
CA ALA A 64 -15.48 -0.54 5.69
C ALA A 64 -15.65 0.62 6.67
N VAL A 65 -14.83 1.68 6.58
CA VAL A 65 -14.94 2.84 7.44
C VAL A 65 -16.14 3.71 7.05
N ALA A 66 -16.33 3.96 5.76
CA ALA A 66 -17.49 4.70 5.25
C ALA A 66 -18.81 4.07 5.67
N GLY A 67 -18.91 2.74 5.56
CA GLY A 67 -20.07 1.94 5.96
C GLY A 67 -20.19 1.66 7.45
N GLY A 68 -19.25 2.14 8.30
CA GLY A 68 -19.30 1.96 9.76
C GLY A 68 -19.00 0.55 10.25
N THR A 69 -18.50 -0.37 9.39
CA THR A 69 -18.12 -1.75 9.77
C THR A 69 -16.69 -1.85 10.32
N ALA A 70 -15.92 -0.77 10.26
CA ALA A 70 -14.64 -0.60 10.92
C ALA A 70 -14.54 0.80 11.53
N GLN A 71 -13.97 0.88 12.72
CA GLN A 71 -13.75 2.15 13.42
C GLN A 71 -12.48 2.85 12.94
N LEU A 72 -11.50 2.09 12.41
CA LEU A 72 -10.26 2.61 11.85
C LEU A 72 -9.93 1.89 10.55
N GLY A 73 -9.60 2.67 9.55
CA GLY A 73 -9.03 2.19 8.30
C GLY A 73 -7.56 2.57 8.18
N ALA A 74 -6.87 1.94 7.21
CA ALA A 74 -5.55 2.38 6.81
C ALA A 74 -5.35 2.20 5.30
N THR A 75 -4.83 3.22 4.64
CA THR A 75 -4.75 3.30 3.19
C THR A 75 -3.34 3.65 2.73
N ALA A 76 -3.00 3.24 1.51
CA ALA A 76 -1.70 3.55 0.90
C ALA A 76 -1.84 4.56 -0.26
N ARG A 77 -2.93 5.29 -0.30
CA ARG A 77 -3.21 6.44 -1.18
C ARG A 77 -4.25 7.37 -0.57
N LYS A 78 -4.40 8.55 -1.13
CA LYS A 78 -5.53 9.43 -0.83
C LYS A 78 -6.85 8.86 -1.36
N LEU A 79 -7.96 9.40 -0.85
CA LEU A 79 -9.29 9.14 -1.41
C LEU A 79 -9.35 9.65 -2.86
N LYS A 80 -10.03 8.92 -3.72
CA LYS A 80 -10.43 9.39 -5.06
C LYS A 80 -11.58 10.39 -4.91
N ASP A 81 -11.84 11.17 -5.95
CA ASP A 81 -12.90 12.21 -5.90
C ASP A 81 -14.30 11.61 -5.68
N ASP A 82 -14.59 10.46 -6.30
CA ASP A 82 -15.82 9.70 -6.10
C ASP A 82 -15.95 9.15 -4.68
N GLU A 83 -14.86 8.61 -4.10
CA GLU A 83 -14.83 8.12 -2.73
C GLU A 83 -15.04 9.26 -1.72
N LYS A 84 -14.41 10.42 -1.97
CA LYS A 84 -14.57 11.62 -1.14
C LYS A 84 -15.97 12.22 -1.26
N ALA A 85 -16.55 12.21 -2.45
CA ALA A 85 -17.92 12.69 -2.65
C ALA A 85 -18.95 11.77 -1.98
N ALA A 86 -18.74 10.44 -2.03
CA ALA A 86 -19.64 9.45 -1.42
C ALA A 86 -19.58 9.47 0.12
N ALA A 87 -18.42 9.84 0.71
CA ALA A 87 -18.23 9.88 2.15
C ALA A 87 -17.37 11.10 2.56
N PRO A 88 -17.95 12.29 2.56
CA PRO A 88 -17.23 13.55 2.82
C PRO A 88 -16.74 13.71 4.25
N ASP A 89 -17.25 12.90 5.17
CA ASP A 89 -16.87 12.85 6.58
C ASP A 89 -15.64 11.96 6.87
N LEU A 90 -15.06 11.34 5.83
CA LEU A 90 -13.84 10.57 5.98
C LEU A 90 -12.61 11.49 6.13
N ILE A 91 -11.84 11.24 7.19
CA ILE A 91 -10.62 11.98 7.51
C ILE A 91 -9.40 11.07 7.32
N LEU A 92 -8.43 11.55 6.53
CA LEU A 92 -7.14 10.92 6.33
C LEU A 92 -6.07 11.60 7.17
N THR A 93 -5.43 10.83 8.05
CA THR A 93 -4.24 11.27 8.80
C THR A 93 -3.00 10.61 8.22
N GLU A 94 -2.11 11.39 7.64
CA GLU A 94 -0.83 10.87 7.12
C GLU A 94 0.07 10.45 8.28
N ILE A 95 0.64 9.23 8.20
CA ILE A 95 1.45 8.66 9.28
C ILE A 95 2.87 8.29 8.85
N ALA A 96 3.10 8.09 7.57
CA ALA A 96 4.40 7.68 7.02
C ALA A 96 4.47 7.93 5.52
N LYS A 97 5.69 7.89 4.97
CA LYS A 97 5.94 7.73 3.54
C LYS A 97 6.44 6.32 3.25
N ASP A 98 6.17 5.87 2.05
CA ASP A 98 6.66 4.62 1.48
C ASP A 98 6.87 4.81 -0.03
N GLY A 99 7.37 3.80 -0.69
CA GLY A 99 7.51 3.76 -2.14
C GLY A 99 7.14 2.40 -2.68
N VAL A 100 7.22 2.27 -4.00
CA VAL A 100 7.23 0.97 -4.67
C VAL A 100 8.62 0.72 -5.23
N ALA A 101 9.25 -0.34 -4.76
CA ALA A 101 10.53 -0.83 -5.27
C ALA A 101 10.32 -1.70 -6.50
N LEU A 102 11.06 -1.45 -7.56
CA LEU A 102 11.26 -2.38 -8.67
C LEU A 102 12.42 -3.31 -8.31
N VAL A 103 12.21 -4.60 -8.36
CA VAL A 103 13.16 -5.59 -7.84
C VAL A 103 13.52 -6.62 -8.89
N VAL A 104 14.82 -6.90 -8.99
CA VAL A 104 15.37 -7.98 -9.82
C VAL A 104 16.26 -8.89 -8.99
N ASN A 105 16.55 -10.06 -9.52
CA ASN A 105 17.56 -10.96 -8.93
C ASN A 105 18.92 -10.25 -8.81
N SER A 106 19.69 -10.54 -7.77
CA SER A 106 20.99 -9.92 -7.54
C SER A 106 22.04 -10.20 -8.63
N ALA A 107 21.87 -11.26 -9.41
CA ALA A 107 22.72 -11.59 -10.55
C ALA A 107 22.41 -10.74 -11.80
N ASN A 108 21.29 -10.01 -11.82
CA ASN A 108 20.93 -9.15 -12.94
C ASN A 108 21.68 -7.80 -12.84
N PRO A 109 22.50 -7.41 -13.83
CA PRO A 109 23.30 -6.18 -13.78
C PRO A 109 22.50 -4.91 -14.11
N VAL A 110 21.23 -5.02 -14.51
CA VAL A 110 20.37 -3.86 -14.78
C VAL A 110 20.17 -3.09 -13.47
N THR A 111 20.41 -1.78 -13.51
CA THR A 111 20.33 -0.91 -12.32
C THR A 111 19.20 0.13 -12.39
N ASN A 112 18.58 0.31 -13.57
CA ASN A 112 17.57 1.33 -13.80
C ASN A 112 16.53 0.86 -14.81
N LEU A 113 15.27 1.22 -14.60
CA LEU A 113 14.22 1.10 -15.60
C LEU A 113 13.47 2.43 -15.72
N SER A 114 13.19 2.83 -16.96
CA SER A 114 12.28 3.94 -17.25
C SER A 114 10.83 3.50 -17.14
N THR A 115 9.91 4.45 -17.03
CA THR A 115 8.46 4.20 -17.10
C THR A 115 8.09 3.36 -18.31
N LYS A 116 8.61 3.73 -19.51
CA LYS A 116 8.34 2.97 -20.73
C LYS A 116 8.82 1.52 -20.64
N GLN A 117 10.03 1.29 -20.13
CA GLN A 117 10.58 -0.06 -20.00
C GLN A 117 9.77 -0.93 -19.04
N VAL A 118 9.27 -0.37 -17.92
CA VAL A 118 8.37 -1.11 -17.01
C VAL A 118 7.05 -1.46 -17.70
N VAL A 119 6.48 -0.54 -18.47
CA VAL A 119 5.27 -0.80 -19.27
C VAL A 119 5.54 -1.90 -20.30
N ASP A 120 6.65 -1.82 -21.04
CA ASP A 120 7.02 -2.78 -22.08
C ASP A 120 7.22 -4.21 -21.50
N ILE A 121 7.83 -4.32 -20.31
CA ILE A 121 7.95 -5.60 -19.59
C ILE A 121 6.57 -6.15 -19.23
N LEU A 122 5.72 -5.36 -18.62
CA LEU A 122 4.40 -5.83 -18.14
C LEU A 122 3.45 -6.18 -19.29
N THR A 123 3.53 -5.48 -20.40
CA THR A 123 2.72 -5.75 -21.61
C THR A 123 3.30 -6.89 -22.46
N GLY A 124 4.55 -7.28 -22.22
CA GLY A 124 5.27 -8.27 -23.05
C GLY A 124 5.81 -7.70 -24.36
N ALA A 125 5.89 -6.38 -24.50
CA ALA A 125 6.55 -5.71 -25.63
C ALA A 125 8.08 -5.90 -25.60
N VAL A 126 8.65 -6.02 -24.40
CA VAL A 126 10.04 -6.39 -24.13
C VAL A 126 10.02 -7.66 -23.28
N THR A 127 10.67 -8.73 -23.78
CA THR A 127 10.65 -10.06 -23.15
C THR A 127 12.03 -10.58 -22.78
N ASN A 128 13.10 -9.89 -23.17
CA ASN A 128 14.48 -10.33 -22.92
C ASN A 128 15.29 -9.20 -22.27
N TRP A 129 16.01 -9.55 -21.18
CA TRP A 129 16.85 -8.59 -20.45
C TRP A 129 17.93 -7.95 -21.32
N LYS A 130 18.40 -8.64 -22.38
CA LYS A 130 19.38 -8.09 -23.34
C LYS A 130 18.90 -6.78 -23.98
N GLU A 131 17.60 -6.63 -24.19
CA GLU A 131 17.00 -5.41 -24.75
C GLU A 131 17.09 -4.21 -23.79
N LEU A 132 17.35 -4.50 -22.51
CA LEU A 132 17.46 -3.52 -21.41
C LEU A 132 18.89 -3.40 -20.86
N GLY A 133 19.88 -3.95 -21.58
CA GLY A 133 21.29 -3.92 -21.15
C GLY A 133 21.67 -5.02 -20.15
N GLY A 134 20.80 -5.98 -19.93
CA GLY A 134 21.05 -7.15 -19.09
C GLY A 134 21.57 -8.37 -19.86
N PRO A 135 21.62 -9.54 -19.21
CA PRO A 135 22.03 -10.81 -19.85
C PRO A 135 20.99 -11.27 -20.88
N ASN A 136 21.40 -12.20 -21.75
CA ASN A 136 20.46 -12.85 -22.65
C ASN A 136 19.61 -13.85 -21.86
N GLY A 137 18.41 -13.44 -21.45
CA GLY A 137 17.47 -14.26 -20.68
C GLY A 137 16.06 -13.71 -20.74
N THR A 138 15.08 -14.60 -20.81
CA THR A 138 13.66 -14.23 -20.86
C THR A 138 13.24 -13.62 -19.53
N ILE A 139 12.71 -12.40 -19.54
CA ILE A 139 12.21 -11.71 -18.34
C ILE A 139 11.08 -12.53 -17.73
N ALA A 140 11.18 -12.82 -16.43
CA ALA A 140 10.17 -13.52 -15.64
C ALA A 140 9.48 -12.56 -14.66
N PRO A 141 8.50 -11.75 -15.11
CA PRO A 141 7.81 -10.84 -14.24
C PRO A 141 6.82 -11.57 -13.31
N VAL A 142 6.76 -11.14 -12.07
CA VAL A 142 5.80 -11.61 -11.06
C VAL A 142 5.01 -10.42 -10.53
N GLY A 143 3.70 -10.43 -10.80
CA GLY A 143 2.76 -9.40 -10.34
C GLY A 143 2.17 -9.71 -8.96
N ARG A 144 1.18 -8.91 -8.60
CA ARG A 144 0.35 -9.07 -7.40
C ARG A 144 -1.09 -9.24 -7.82
N THR A 145 -1.89 -9.88 -6.95
CA THR A 145 -3.34 -9.93 -7.14
C THR A 145 -3.93 -8.52 -7.20
N GLU A 146 -5.02 -8.37 -7.93
CA GLU A 146 -5.69 -7.09 -8.18
C GLU A 146 -6.01 -6.28 -6.90
N SER A 147 -6.36 -6.96 -5.81
CA SER A 147 -6.67 -6.32 -4.52
C SER A 147 -5.46 -5.70 -3.81
N ASN A 148 -4.25 -5.87 -4.36
CA ASN A 148 -3.04 -5.34 -3.73
C ASN A 148 -2.86 -3.85 -4.06
N ALA A 149 -2.78 -3.01 -3.04
CA ALA A 149 -2.62 -1.55 -3.17
C ALA A 149 -1.36 -1.12 -3.96
N VAL A 150 -0.35 -1.99 -4.08
CA VAL A 150 0.85 -1.72 -4.89
C VAL A 150 0.51 -1.76 -6.37
N VAL A 151 -0.37 -2.68 -6.80
CA VAL A 151 -0.82 -2.78 -8.19
C VAL A 151 -1.55 -1.51 -8.60
N GLU A 152 -2.55 -1.09 -7.81
CA GLU A 152 -3.32 0.12 -8.10
C GLU A 152 -2.41 1.36 -8.17
N PHE A 153 -1.48 1.50 -7.22
CA PHE A 153 -0.56 2.63 -7.18
C PHE A 153 0.39 2.62 -8.38
N LEU A 154 1.11 1.50 -8.63
CA LEU A 154 2.06 1.40 -9.74
C LEU A 154 1.37 1.67 -11.07
N ASN A 155 0.24 1.01 -11.32
CA ASN A 155 -0.50 1.17 -12.58
C ASN A 155 -0.92 2.62 -12.83
N GLY A 156 -1.33 3.34 -11.77
CA GLY A 156 -1.64 4.76 -11.85
C GLY A 156 -0.44 5.62 -12.23
N VAL A 157 0.74 5.33 -11.68
CA VAL A 157 1.96 6.11 -11.94
C VAL A 157 2.52 5.84 -13.32
N ILE A 158 2.60 4.56 -13.74
CA ILE A 158 3.19 4.19 -15.04
C ILE A 158 2.19 4.27 -16.20
N GLY A 159 0.92 4.52 -15.94
CA GLY A 159 -0.11 4.66 -16.96
C GLY A 159 -0.48 3.36 -17.65
N VAL A 160 -0.74 2.30 -16.90
CA VAL A 160 -1.25 1.03 -17.43
C VAL A 160 -2.61 0.68 -16.85
N GLU A 161 -3.36 -0.09 -17.63
CA GLU A 161 -4.57 -0.79 -17.23
C GLU A 161 -4.29 -2.29 -17.17
N HIS A 162 -5.01 -3.02 -16.34
CA HIS A 162 -4.89 -4.46 -16.25
C HIS A 162 -6.24 -5.16 -16.23
N GLN A 163 -6.24 -6.43 -16.61
CA GLN A 163 -7.37 -7.35 -16.40
C GLN A 163 -6.86 -8.68 -15.87
N VAL A 164 -7.66 -9.31 -15.04
CA VAL A 164 -7.39 -10.67 -14.55
C VAL A 164 -7.62 -11.67 -15.68
N ALA A 165 -6.70 -12.62 -15.85
CA ALA A 165 -6.76 -13.68 -16.83
C ALA A 165 -6.46 -15.04 -16.17
N GLY A 166 -7.31 -16.03 -16.43
CA GLY A 166 -7.22 -17.35 -15.80
C GLY A 166 -7.78 -17.37 -14.37
N GLU A 167 -7.80 -18.56 -13.78
CA GLU A 167 -8.36 -18.82 -12.45
C GLU A 167 -7.40 -19.65 -11.59
N GLY A 168 -7.59 -19.57 -10.27
CA GLY A 168 -6.84 -20.38 -9.30
C GLY A 168 -5.32 -20.21 -9.43
N LYS A 169 -4.60 -21.31 -9.61
CA LYS A 169 -3.13 -21.31 -9.74
C LYS A 169 -2.65 -20.73 -11.06
N ASP A 170 -3.50 -20.72 -12.09
CA ASP A 170 -3.20 -20.16 -13.40
C ASP A 170 -3.60 -18.69 -13.53
N GLN A 171 -4.06 -18.07 -12.45
CA GLN A 171 -4.40 -16.66 -12.44
C GLN A 171 -3.18 -15.80 -12.73
N GLY A 172 -3.36 -14.83 -13.62
CA GLY A 172 -2.38 -13.83 -13.97
C GLY A 172 -3.04 -12.53 -14.35
N MET A 173 -2.23 -11.56 -14.74
CA MET A 173 -2.69 -10.28 -15.24
C MET A 173 -2.18 -10.03 -16.65
N LEU A 174 -3.06 -9.55 -17.51
CA LEU A 174 -2.72 -8.93 -18.77
C LEU A 174 -2.69 -7.42 -18.58
N TYR A 175 -1.70 -6.76 -19.15
CA TYR A 175 -1.52 -5.31 -19.06
C TYR A 175 -1.62 -4.66 -20.44
N LYS A 176 -2.09 -3.42 -20.47
CA LYS A 176 -2.02 -2.53 -21.63
C LYS A 176 -1.65 -1.12 -21.19
N ALA A 177 -0.97 -0.35 -22.03
CA ALA A 177 -0.79 1.07 -21.79
C ALA A 177 -2.16 1.78 -21.78
N LYS A 178 -2.32 2.79 -20.93
CA LYS A 178 -3.56 3.57 -20.86
C LYS A 178 -3.85 4.21 -22.23
N GLY A 179 -5.06 4.00 -22.71
CA GLY A 179 -5.48 4.44 -24.05
C GLY A 179 -5.18 3.46 -25.18
N ALA A 180 -4.42 2.38 -24.94
CA ALA A 180 -4.25 1.33 -25.92
C ALA A 180 -5.54 0.50 -26.11
N VAL A 181 -5.80 0.03 -27.34
CA VAL A 181 -7.00 -0.74 -27.67
C VAL A 181 -6.91 -2.17 -27.12
N ALA A 182 -5.76 -2.83 -27.28
CA ALA A 182 -5.58 -4.23 -26.91
C ALA A 182 -4.66 -4.40 -25.70
N PHE A 183 -4.93 -5.47 -24.93
CA PHE A 183 -3.99 -5.96 -23.92
C PHE A 183 -2.81 -6.65 -24.57
N GLY A 184 -1.64 -6.59 -23.92
CA GLY A 184 -0.47 -7.35 -24.32
C GLY A 184 -0.71 -8.86 -24.21
N SER A 185 0.12 -9.64 -24.87
CA SER A 185 0.00 -11.11 -24.90
C SER A 185 0.59 -11.80 -23.66
N LEU A 186 1.41 -11.11 -22.87
CA LEU A 186 2.06 -11.68 -21.70
C LEU A 186 1.08 -11.75 -20.52
N LYS A 187 0.74 -12.97 -20.12
CA LYS A 187 0.06 -13.22 -18.85
C LYS A 187 1.08 -13.23 -17.72
N VAL A 188 1.17 -12.12 -16.97
CA VAL A 188 2.05 -11.99 -15.82
C VAL A 188 1.47 -12.81 -14.66
N PRO A 189 2.17 -13.85 -14.17
CA PRO A 189 1.71 -14.62 -13.02
C PRO A 189 1.63 -13.74 -11.77
N VAL A 190 0.65 -14.00 -10.89
CA VAL A 190 0.40 -13.18 -9.69
C VAL A 190 0.46 -13.98 -8.41
N THR A 191 0.82 -13.32 -7.32
CA THR A 191 0.73 -13.85 -5.96
C THR A 191 0.11 -12.82 -5.02
N GLY A 192 -0.59 -13.30 -3.99
CA GLY A 192 -1.23 -12.43 -2.99
C GLY A 192 -0.25 -11.78 -2.02
N LYS A 193 0.92 -12.41 -1.76
CA LYS A 193 1.88 -11.96 -0.75
C LYS A 193 3.11 -11.33 -1.40
N ASN A 194 3.59 -10.22 -0.84
CA ASN A 194 4.80 -9.54 -1.32
C ASN A 194 6.05 -10.43 -1.20
N LEU A 195 6.19 -11.17 -0.09
CA LEU A 195 7.35 -12.03 0.15
C LEU A 195 7.39 -13.26 -0.77
N ASP A 196 6.23 -13.79 -1.18
CA ASP A 196 6.19 -14.91 -2.14
C ASP A 196 6.74 -14.48 -3.50
N ALA A 197 6.37 -13.30 -3.98
CA ALA A 197 6.92 -12.80 -5.23
C ALA A 197 8.39 -12.44 -5.12
N LEU A 198 8.83 -11.88 -3.99
CA LEU A 198 10.24 -11.65 -3.75
C LEU A 198 11.03 -12.98 -3.79
N ALA A 199 10.51 -14.03 -3.16
CA ALA A 199 11.12 -15.35 -3.17
C ALA A 199 11.22 -15.95 -4.58
N MET A 200 10.23 -15.72 -5.44
CA MET A 200 10.28 -16.13 -6.86
C MET A 200 11.40 -15.40 -7.59
N VAL A 201 11.54 -14.08 -7.40
CA VAL A 201 12.60 -13.29 -8.03
C VAL A 201 13.99 -13.68 -7.53
N ILE A 202 14.14 -13.97 -6.23
CA ILE A 202 15.43 -14.42 -5.66
C ILE A 202 15.87 -15.76 -6.26
N LYS A 203 14.94 -16.64 -6.59
CA LYS A 203 15.23 -17.97 -7.17
C LYS A 203 15.50 -17.94 -8.66
N ASP A 204 14.99 -16.96 -9.38
CA ASP A 204 15.12 -16.87 -10.84
C ASP A 204 16.06 -15.73 -11.23
N PRO A 205 17.23 -15.99 -11.87
CA PRO A 205 18.13 -14.95 -12.35
C PRO A 205 17.47 -13.92 -13.27
N ASN A 206 16.39 -14.30 -13.96
CA ASN A 206 15.63 -13.44 -14.85
C ASN A 206 14.39 -12.80 -14.19
N GLY A 207 14.20 -12.99 -12.88
CA GLY A 207 13.06 -12.54 -12.13
C GLY A 207 12.96 -11.02 -12.05
N PHE A 208 11.73 -10.52 -12.19
CA PHE A 208 11.37 -9.12 -12.00
C PHE A 208 10.08 -9.02 -11.18
N THR A 209 10.03 -8.10 -10.23
CA THR A 209 8.81 -7.80 -9.50
C THR A 209 8.79 -6.37 -8.98
N PHE A 210 7.65 -5.98 -8.42
CA PHE A 210 7.47 -4.73 -7.70
C PHE A 210 6.77 -4.99 -6.36
N LEU A 211 7.19 -4.30 -5.31
CA LEU A 211 6.64 -4.46 -3.96
C LEU A 211 6.84 -3.17 -3.13
N PRO A 212 6.18 -3.03 -1.97
CA PRO A 212 6.45 -1.89 -1.09
C PRO A 212 7.94 -1.77 -0.79
N LEU A 213 8.47 -0.55 -0.86
CA LEU A 213 9.88 -0.26 -0.57
C LEU A 213 10.22 -0.68 0.87
N SER A 214 9.30 -0.47 1.80
CA SER A 214 9.38 -0.92 3.19
C SER A 214 9.61 -2.44 3.30
N VAL A 215 8.86 -3.24 2.55
CA VAL A 215 9.02 -4.71 2.53
C VAL A 215 10.37 -5.10 1.93
N ALA A 216 10.82 -4.43 0.86
CA ALA A 216 12.13 -4.69 0.26
C ALA A 216 13.26 -4.38 1.25
N ARG A 217 13.20 -3.27 1.96
CA ARG A 217 14.18 -2.86 2.96
C ARG A 217 14.22 -3.83 4.15
N GLU A 218 13.07 -4.20 4.67
CA GLU A 218 12.98 -5.18 5.75
C GLU A 218 13.56 -6.54 5.34
N ALA A 219 13.29 -7.01 4.12
CA ALA A 219 13.85 -8.25 3.58
C ALA A 219 15.38 -8.17 3.44
N LYS A 220 15.93 -7.04 2.95
CA LYS A 220 17.38 -6.82 2.90
C LYS A 220 18.02 -6.82 4.29
N ALA A 221 17.41 -6.15 5.25
CA ALA A 221 17.87 -6.13 6.64
C ALA A 221 17.90 -7.53 7.27
N LYS A 222 17.04 -8.44 6.81
CA LYS A 222 17.00 -9.86 7.20
C LYS A 222 17.92 -10.76 6.35
N GLY A 223 18.78 -10.19 5.50
CA GLY A 223 19.79 -10.93 4.74
C GLY A 223 19.35 -11.43 3.36
N SER A 224 18.17 -11.05 2.86
CA SER A 224 17.75 -11.41 1.51
C SER A 224 18.59 -10.68 0.44
N THR A 225 18.99 -11.41 -0.61
CA THR A 225 19.87 -10.91 -1.68
C THR A 225 19.06 -10.68 -2.97
N PHE A 226 18.93 -9.43 -3.35
CA PHE A 226 18.29 -8.96 -4.59
C PHE A 226 18.70 -7.51 -4.86
N SER A 227 18.42 -6.98 -6.05
CA SER A 227 18.69 -5.59 -6.39
C SER A 227 17.39 -4.78 -6.44
N ILE A 228 17.43 -3.55 -5.89
CA ILE A 228 16.37 -2.54 -6.08
C ILE A 228 16.85 -1.63 -7.21
N LEU A 229 16.02 -1.46 -8.22
CA LEU A 229 16.34 -0.63 -9.37
C LEU A 229 16.02 0.83 -9.12
N ASN A 230 16.79 1.70 -9.74
CA ASN A 230 16.40 3.08 -9.94
C ASN A 230 15.17 3.15 -10.87
N PHE A 231 14.36 4.15 -10.71
CA PHE A 231 13.22 4.42 -11.59
C PHE A 231 13.37 5.79 -12.25
N ASN A 232 13.41 5.82 -13.59
CA ASN A 232 13.70 7.02 -14.37
C ASN A 232 15.02 7.71 -13.93
N GLY A 233 16.04 6.94 -13.60
CA GLY A 233 17.33 7.43 -13.12
C GLY A 233 17.37 7.88 -11.65
N VAL A 234 16.26 7.76 -10.92
CA VAL A 234 16.17 8.19 -9.50
C VAL A 234 16.19 6.99 -8.58
N GLU A 235 17.08 7.00 -7.60
CA GLU A 235 17.20 5.99 -6.56
C GLU A 235 16.09 6.13 -5.51
N ALA A 236 15.59 5.01 -4.97
CA ALA A 236 14.58 4.95 -3.92
C ALA A 236 15.14 5.26 -2.52
N THR A 237 15.86 6.39 -2.36
CA THR A 237 16.34 6.87 -1.05
C THR A 237 15.24 7.57 -0.27
N ASP A 238 15.42 7.71 1.05
CA ASP A 238 14.47 8.46 1.90
C ASP A 238 14.34 9.91 1.41
N ALA A 239 15.45 10.57 1.08
CA ALA A 239 15.45 11.93 0.57
C ALA A 239 14.62 12.06 -0.72
N ASN A 240 14.79 11.13 -1.66
CA ASN A 240 14.07 11.16 -2.93
C ASN A 240 12.58 10.81 -2.77
N VAL A 241 12.23 9.93 -1.81
CA VAL A 241 10.83 9.63 -1.48
C VAL A 241 10.16 10.82 -0.79
N LEU A 242 10.81 11.43 0.19
CA LEU A 242 10.29 12.60 0.91
C LEU A 242 10.10 13.81 0.00
N SER A 243 11.08 14.09 -0.86
CA SER A 243 11.03 15.20 -1.85
C SER A 243 10.11 14.90 -3.04
N LYS A 244 9.61 13.66 -3.17
CA LYS A 244 8.82 13.16 -4.31
C LYS A 244 9.58 13.13 -5.64
N ASN A 245 10.92 13.22 -5.62
CA ASN A 245 11.76 13.02 -6.80
C ASN A 245 11.66 11.58 -7.30
N TYR A 246 11.55 10.61 -6.38
CA TYR A 246 11.23 9.22 -6.72
C TYR A 246 9.73 9.11 -7.02
N LEU A 247 9.36 9.01 -8.30
CA LEU A 247 7.96 9.04 -8.73
C LEU A 247 7.08 7.91 -8.16
N LEU A 248 7.69 6.78 -7.77
CA LEU A 248 6.99 5.69 -7.11
C LEU A 248 6.84 5.90 -5.59
N SER A 249 6.85 7.16 -5.13
CA SER A 249 6.61 7.56 -3.75
C SER A 249 5.13 7.64 -3.42
N ARG A 250 4.74 7.17 -2.25
CA ARG A 250 3.36 7.25 -1.76
C ARG A 250 3.31 7.58 -0.28
N SER A 251 2.19 8.14 0.14
CA SER A 251 1.89 8.37 1.55
C SER A 251 1.04 7.24 2.11
N LEU A 252 1.24 6.92 3.37
CA LEU A 252 0.44 5.98 4.15
C LEU A 252 -0.43 6.76 5.13
N TYR A 253 -1.70 6.37 5.22
CA TYR A 253 -2.69 7.09 6.02
C TYR A 253 -3.44 6.16 6.95
N LEU A 254 -3.84 6.69 8.10
CA LEU A 254 -4.98 6.20 8.86
C LEU A 254 -6.25 6.90 8.36
N LEU A 255 -7.37 6.21 8.44
CA LEU A 255 -8.67 6.67 7.96
C LEU A 255 -9.70 6.52 9.06
N THR A 256 -10.41 7.61 9.37
CA THR A 256 -11.52 7.62 10.33
C THR A 256 -12.76 8.27 9.73
N LYS A 257 -13.92 7.95 10.27
CA LYS A 257 -15.17 8.65 9.98
C LYS A 257 -15.38 9.74 11.04
N GLY A 258 -15.19 11.00 10.62
CA GLY A 258 -15.10 12.13 11.55
C GLY A 258 -13.79 12.13 12.37
N GLU A 259 -13.67 13.08 13.30
CA GLU A 259 -12.51 13.24 14.16
C GLU A 259 -12.31 12.00 15.05
N PRO A 260 -11.08 11.44 15.13
CA PRO A 260 -10.81 10.27 15.94
C PRO A 260 -11.02 10.58 17.43
N GLN A 261 -11.66 9.66 18.15
CA GLN A 261 -11.95 9.79 19.57
C GLN A 261 -11.39 8.60 20.37
N GLY A 262 -11.24 8.79 21.70
CA GLY A 262 -10.88 7.72 22.63
C GLY A 262 -9.59 6.98 22.24
N VAL A 263 -9.66 5.65 22.27
CA VAL A 263 -8.53 4.74 21.95
C VAL A 263 -7.98 4.99 20.54
N ILE A 264 -8.84 5.27 19.55
CA ILE A 264 -8.41 5.53 18.17
C ILE A 264 -7.61 6.83 18.09
N LYS A 265 -8.07 7.91 18.75
CA LYS A 265 -7.33 9.17 18.83
C LYS A 265 -5.93 8.96 19.43
N ASP A 266 -5.88 8.22 20.53
CA ASP A 266 -4.61 7.98 21.21
C ASP A 266 -3.67 7.09 20.39
N LEU A 267 -4.20 6.09 19.67
CA LEU A 267 -3.41 5.27 18.74
C LEU A 267 -2.85 6.12 17.59
N VAL A 268 -3.65 7.00 16.99
CA VAL A 268 -3.21 7.95 15.96
C VAL A 268 -2.11 8.85 16.52
N THR A 269 -2.33 9.43 17.71
CA THR A 269 -1.36 10.31 18.38
C THR A 269 -0.06 9.56 18.71
N ALA A 270 -0.16 8.32 19.20
CA ALA A 270 1.00 7.49 19.51
C ALA A 270 1.83 7.16 18.26
N ILE A 271 1.19 6.85 17.13
CA ILE A 271 1.90 6.60 15.86
C ILE A 271 2.62 7.88 15.39
N LEU A 272 2.04 9.04 15.58
CA LEU A 272 2.63 10.34 15.20
C LEU A 272 3.65 10.87 16.21
N SER A 273 3.78 10.27 17.39
CA SER A 273 4.80 10.64 18.37
C SER A 273 6.23 10.28 17.90
N PRO A 274 7.28 10.84 18.51
CA PRO A 274 8.65 10.43 18.21
C PRO A 274 8.88 8.92 18.35
N GLU A 275 8.28 8.27 19.35
CA GLU A 275 8.36 6.82 19.56
C GLU A 275 7.62 6.06 18.48
N GLY A 276 6.44 6.50 18.08
CA GLY A 276 5.67 5.93 16.98
C GLY A 276 6.39 6.07 15.64
N GLN A 277 7.07 7.19 15.40
CA GLN A 277 7.85 7.38 14.19
C GLN A 277 9.13 6.52 14.17
N LYS A 278 9.69 6.13 15.31
CA LYS A 278 10.72 5.07 15.37
C LYS A 278 10.14 3.72 14.94
N VAL A 279 8.93 3.37 15.42
CA VAL A 279 8.22 2.16 14.97
C VAL A 279 8.00 2.19 13.46
N VAL A 280 7.64 3.33 12.87
CA VAL A 280 7.51 3.50 11.41
C VAL A 280 8.82 3.16 10.71
N ALA A 281 9.96 3.69 11.18
CA ALA A 281 11.28 3.43 10.62
C ALA A 281 11.68 1.95 10.74
N GLU A 282 11.44 1.31 11.89
CA GLU A 282 11.72 -0.12 12.12
C GLU A 282 10.92 -1.04 11.18
N ARG A 283 9.78 -0.56 10.68
CA ARG A 283 8.99 -1.25 9.65
C ARG A 283 9.41 -0.91 8.22
N GLY A 284 10.58 -0.32 8.03
CA GLY A 284 11.15 0.03 6.72
C GLY A 284 10.45 1.18 6.01
N CYS A 285 9.45 1.78 6.64
CA CYS A 285 8.78 2.98 6.15
C CYS A 285 9.59 4.24 6.51
N ILE A 286 9.27 5.36 5.87
CA ILE A 286 9.98 6.63 6.06
C ILE A 286 9.14 7.48 7.00
N PRO A 287 9.69 7.89 8.17
CA PRO A 287 9.02 8.76 9.11
C PRO A 287 8.71 10.14 8.51
N LEU A 288 7.71 10.80 9.06
CA LEU A 288 7.34 12.17 8.66
C LEU A 288 8.24 13.23 9.29
N ARG A 289 8.95 12.87 10.37
CA ARG A 289 9.80 13.78 11.18
C ARG A 289 11.03 13.02 11.67
#